data_dbaa345e58839329bf06d42103adae39
#
_entry.id   dbaa345e58839329bf06d42103adae39
#
_cell.length_a   1.000
_cell.length_b   1.000
_cell.length_c   1.000
_cell.angle_alpha   90.00
_cell.angle_beta   90.00
_cell.angle_gamma   90.00
#
_symmetry.space_group_name_H-M   'P 1'
#
loop_
_entity.id
_entity.type
_entity.pdbx_description
1 polymer ?
#
loop_
_entity_poly.entity_id
_entity_poly.type
_entity_poly.pdbx_seq_one_letter_code
_entity_poly.pdbx_strand_id
1 'polypeptide(L)'
;MKRNKSLTYLASTLAVLFWGMSYIWADSLLNNGIPVFYFIFVRILIAGIILLLLNMVTVGLEPIRRRDIPKFLLVSFCEPFIYFITETYGIKATGSPTISALIIATIPIFSMGAGIIFFKEKISRINRIGVLLSLVGIVLVAMSKGEIGDNFIWGIILLFIAVFSEVAHASLTKSLLETYTSQNIVMYQFMIGALYLLPLFIWKGLEDFDPSLYLSAEVWTPILCLAVLCSSAAFTLWVSTLKTLGVARSSIFSALIPVVSALIAWVIGREVLTARQWTGIVIAVLGVILSQYVSKETR
;
A
#
# COMPACT_ATOMS: atom_id res chain seq x y z
N MET A 1 -8.33 27.87 -3.07
CA MET A 1 -7.02 27.86 -3.74
C MET A 1 -7.03 26.76 -4.82
N LYS A 2 -6.84 27.11 -6.10
CA LYS A 2 -6.61 26.08 -7.16
C LYS A 2 -5.25 25.42 -6.86
N ARG A 3 -5.27 24.22 -6.30
CA ARG A 3 -4.05 23.43 -6.05
C ARG A 3 -3.36 23.21 -7.39
N ASN A 4 -2.06 23.52 -7.46
CA ASN A 4 -1.27 23.37 -8.69
C ASN A 4 -1.27 21.88 -9.08
N LYS A 5 -1.87 21.54 -10.24
CA LYS A 5 -1.97 20.16 -10.72
C LYS A 5 -0.60 19.47 -10.79
N SER A 6 0.43 20.21 -11.19
CA SER A 6 1.80 19.68 -11.25
C SER A 6 2.31 19.22 -9.87
N LEU A 7 2.00 19.97 -8.80
CA LEU A 7 2.39 19.59 -7.44
C LEU A 7 1.65 18.31 -6.97
N THR A 8 0.39 18.15 -7.38
CA THR A 8 -0.38 16.93 -7.07
C THR A 8 0.19 15.72 -7.80
N TYR A 9 0.57 15.85 -9.06
CA TYR A 9 1.22 14.77 -9.82
C TYR A 9 2.58 14.41 -9.23
N LEU A 10 3.38 15.40 -8.84
CA LEU A 10 4.65 15.17 -8.14
C LEU A 10 4.43 14.41 -6.83
N ALA A 11 3.44 14.81 -6.02
CA ALA A 11 3.10 14.14 -4.77
C ALA A 11 2.71 12.67 -5.00
N SER A 12 1.89 12.39 -6.03
CA SER A 12 1.51 11.03 -6.40
C SER A 12 2.72 10.19 -6.80
N THR A 13 3.61 10.77 -7.63
CA THR A 13 4.82 10.06 -8.08
C THR A 13 5.75 9.75 -6.92
N LEU A 14 5.98 10.71 -6.01
CA LEU A 14 6.81 10.49 -4.82
C LEU A 14 6.22 9.40 -3.90
N ALA A 15 4.91 9.41 -3.68
CA ALA A 15 4.25 8.38 -2.88
C ALA A 15 4.48 6.99 -3.47
N VAL A 16 4.33 6.84 -4.78
CA VAL A 16 4.54 5.57 -5.49
C VAL A 16 6.01 5.13 -5.46
N LEU A 17 6.95 6.06 -5.60
CA LEU A 17 8.38 5.75 -5.46
C LEU A 17 8.69 5.20 -4.06
N PHE A 18 8.20 5.83 -3.02
CA PHE A 18 8.40 5.36 -1.65
C PHE A 18 7.75 3.98 -1.43
N TRP A 19 6.54 3.76 -1.92
CA TRP A 19 5.88 2.46 -1.81
C TRP A 19 6.55 1.36 -2.64
N GLY A 20 7.09 1.68 -3.83
CA GLY A 20 7.90 0.72 -4.60
C GLY A 20 9.15 0.27 -3.84
N MET A 21 9.79 1.19 -3.09
CA MET A 21 10.93 0.87 -2.22
C MET A 21 10.53 0.09 -0.96
N SER A 22 9.29 0.26 -0.47
CA SER A 22 8.85 -0.38 0.78
C SER A 22 8.93 -1.90 0.74
N TYR A 23 8.67 -2.51 -0.42
CA TYR A 23 8.76 -3.96 -0.61
C TYR A 23 10.18 -4.48 -0.38
N ILE A 24 11.19 -3.73 -0.85
CA ILE A 24 12.60 -4.08 -0.69
C ILE A 24 13.03 -3.98 0.78
N TRP A 25 12.60 -2.91 1.46
CA TRP A 25 12.92 -2.73 2.88
C TRP A 25 12.20 -3.74 3.77
N ALA A 26 10.93 -4.06 3.50
CA ALA A 26 10.19 -5.08 4.20
C ALA A 26 10.82 -6.47 4.01
N ASP A 27 11.16 -6.84 2.77
CA ASP A 27 11.86 -8.08 2.46
C ASP A 27 13.23 -8.16 3.16
N SER A 28 13.98 -7.05 3.21
CA SER A 28 15.25 -6.99 3.94
C SER A 28 15.09 -7.30 5.43
N LEU A 29 14.08 -6.74 6.08
CA LEU A 29 13.80 -7.03 7.50
C LEU A 29 13.40 -8.49 7.73
N LEU A 30 12.57 -9.03 6.85
CA LEU A 30 12.13 -10.42 6.90
C LEU A 30 13.30 -11.40 6.74
N ASN A 31 14.21 -11.13 5.80
CA ASN A 31 15.40 -11.95 5.55
C ASN A 31 16.42 -11.87 6.69
N ASN A 32 16.45 -10.76 7.44
CA ASN A 32 17.22 -10.61 8.68
C ASN A 32 16.53 -11.24 9.90
N GLY A 33 15.41 -11.94 9.72
CA GLY A 33 14.71 -12.65 10.79
C GLY A 33 13.88 -11.75 11.72
N ILE A 34 13.68 -10.46 11.38
CA ILE A 34 12.89 -9.56 12.22
C ILE A 34 11.43 -10.00 12.24
N PRO A 35 10.83 -10.19 13.44
CA PRO A 35 9.42 -10.58 13.55
C PRO A 35 8.48 -9.59 12.87
N VAL A 36 7.51 -10.11 12.11
CA VAL A 36 6.56 -9.29 11.35
C VAL A 36 5.85 -8.27 12.22
N PHE A 37 5.31 -8.69 13.36
CA PHE A 37 4.58 -7.79 14.26
C PHE A 37 5.48 -6.74 14.94
N TYR A 38 6.79 -7.04 15.10
CA TYR A 38 7.73 -6.05 15.60
C TYR A 38 7.85 -4.85 14.66
N PHE A 39 8.30 -5.09 13.42
CA PHE A 39 8.60 -3.97 12.55
C PHE A 39 7.33 -3.26 12.05
N ILE A 40 6.19 -3.95 11.86
CA ILE A 40 4.93 -3.29 11.53
C ILE A 40 4.50 -2.36 12.67
N PHE A 41 4.51 -2.84 13.92
CA PHE A 41 4.13 -2.02 15.08
C PHE A 41 5.04 -0.81 15.25
N VAL A 42 6.36 -1.01 15.25
CA VAL A 42 7.35 0.05 15.43
C VAL A 42 7.26 1.08 14.30
N ARG A 43 7.16 0.64 13.04
CA ARG A 43 6.96 1.49 11.87
C ARG A 43 5.74 2.39 12.01
N ILE A 44 4.59 1.81 12.38
CA ILE A 44 3.33 2.52 12.46
C ILE A 44 3.30 3.48 13.67
N LEU A 45 3.84 3.06 14.80
CA LEU A 45 3.95 3.90 15.99
C LEU A 45 4.83 5.12 15.73
N ILE A 46 6.01 4.94 15.14
CA ILE A 46 6.90 6.05 14.77
C ILE A 46 6.20 6.99 13.79
N ALA A 47 5.54 6.44 12.76
CA ALA A 47 4.81 7.26 11.79
C ALA A 47 3.68 8.06 12.43
N GLY A 48 2.90 7.45 13.33
CA GLY A 48 1.84 8.13 14.07
C GLY A 48 2.38 9.26 14.96
N ILE A 49 3.48 9.02 15.68
CA ILE A 49 4.13 10.03 16.52
C ILE A 49 4.67 11.20 15.68
N ILE A 50 5.35 10.91 14.57
CA ILE A 50 5.86 11.95 13.66
C ILE A 50 4.70 12.82 13.15
N LEU A 51 3.62 12.21 12.69
CA LEU A 51 2.46 12.94 12.18
C LEU A 51 1.74 13.72 13.29
N LEU A 52 1.68 13.19 14.52
CA LEU A 52 1.14 13.90 15.67
C LEU A 52 1.94 15.19 15.93
N LEU A 53 3.26 15.07 16.04
CA LEU A 53 4.15 16.22 16.26
C LEU A 53 4.07 17.24 15.11
N LEU A 54 4.08 16.77 13.86
CA LEU A 54 3.94 17.65 12.70
C LEU A 54 2.59 18.37 12.68
N ASN A 55 1.48 17.68 13.00
CA ASN A 55 0.16 18.30 13.01
C ASN A 55 0.04 19.36 14.12
N MET A 56 0.65 19.13 15.28
CA MET A 56 0.65 20.13 16.36
C MET A 56 1.29 21.46 15.94
N VAL A 57 2.30 21.43 15.07
CA VAL A 57 3.03 22.65 14.65
C VAL A 57 2.58 23.18 13.28
N THR A 58 1.79 22.43 12.50
CA THR A 58 1.40 22.82 11.13
C THR A 58 -0.09 23.09 11.00
N VAL A 59 -0.90 22.04 10.90
CA VAL A 59 -2.35 22.14 10.60
C VAL A 59 -3.23 22.18 11.84
N GLY A 60 -2.66 21.92 13.02
CA GLY A 60 -3.41 21.73 14.25
C GLY A 60 -4.07 20.34 14.35
N LEU A 61 -4.50 19.99 15.58
CA LEU A 61 -5.21 18.74 15.82
C LEU A 61 -6.72 18.95 15.69
N GLU A 62 -7.32 18.20 14.77
CA GLU A 62 -8.79 18.20 14.55
C GLU A 62 -9.42 17.10 15.41
N PRO A 63 -10.20 17.43 16.45
CA PRO A 63 -10.79 16.42 17.33
C PRO A 63 -11.80 15.54 16.56
N ILE A 64 -11.75 14.23 16.79
CA ILE A 64 -12.68 13.28 16.17
C ILE A 64 -14.08 13.50 16.74
N ARG A 65 -15.05 13.77 15.88
CA ARG A 65 -16.47 13.85 16.27
C ARG A 65 -16.97 12.49 16.70
N ARG A 66 -17.77 12.41 17.76
CA ARG A 66 -18.30 11.13 18.28
C ARG A 66 -18.93 10.24 17.20
N ARG A 67 -19.66 10.82 16.25
CA ARG A 67 -20.29 10.10 15.13
C ARG A 67 -19.29 9.48 14.15
N ASP A 68 -18.07 9.99 14.08
CA ASP A 68 -17.04 9.56 13.13
C ASP A 68 -16.06 8.55 13.74
N ILE A 69 -16.10 8.34 15.08
CA ILE A 69 -15.26 7.36 15.78
C ILE A 69 -15.35 5.97 15.13
N PRO A 70 -16.55 5.39 14.83
CA PRO A 70 -16.62 4.07 14.22
C PRO A 70 -15.94 4.01 12.85
N LYS A 71 -15.98 5.11 12.08
CA LYS A 71 -15.30 5.18 10.77
C LYS A 71 -13.78 5.18 10.93
N PHE A 72 -13.24 5.96 11.88
CA PHE A 72 -11.81 5.94 12.17
C PHE A 72 -11.34 4.58 12.66
N LEU A 73 -12.10 3.92 13.54
CA LEU A 73 -11.80 2.57 13.97
C LEU A 73 -11.78 1.60 12.78
N LEU A 74 -12.78 1.65 11.91
CA LEU A 74 -12.86 0.75 10.76
C LEU A 74 -11.77 1.05 9.70
N VAL A 75 -11.48 2.32 9.42
CA VAL A 75 -10.38 2.73 8.54
C VAL A 75 -9.06 2.18 9.05
N SER A 76 -8.76 2.37 10.35
CA SER A 76 -7.52 1.89 10.97
C SER A 76 -7.46 0.37 11.08
N PHE A 77 -8.60 -0.32 11.18
CA PHE A 77 -8.68 -1.77 11.15
C PHE A 77 -8.40 -2.32 9.76
N CYS A 78 -8.95 -1.71 8.71
CA CYS A 78 -8.62 -2.09 7.35
C CYS A 78 -7.14 -1.82 7.07
N GLU A 79 -6.68 -0.60 7.30
CA GLU A 79 -5.29 -0.21 7.15
C GLU A 79 -4.89 0.76 8.27
N PRO A 80 -3.85 0.47 9.04
CA PRO A 80 -2.74 -0.45 8.79
C PRO A 80 -2.91 -1.88 9.32
N PHE A 81 -3.98 -2.22 10.06
CA PHE A 81 -4.01 -3.49 10.78
C PHE A 81 -4.08 -4.69 9.82
N ILE A 82 -5.20 -4.89 9.10
CA ILE A 82 -5.34 -6.04 8.18
C ILE A 82 -4.35 -5.94 7.03
N TYR A 83 -4.27 -4.79 6.36
CA TYR A 83 -3.45 -4.61 5.18
C TYR A 83 -1.98 -4.96 5.44
N PHE A 84 -1.33 -4.32 6.42
CA PHE A 84 0.11 -4.54 6.63
C PHE A 84 0.45 -5.93 7.15
N ILE A 85 -0.42 -6.54 7.95
CA ILE A 85 -0.23 -7.93 8.39
C ILE A 85 -0.26 -8.86 7.17
N THR A 86 -1.31 -8.78 6.37
CA THR A 86 -1.51 -9.69 5.24
C THR A 86 -0.55 -9.42 4.10
N GLU A 87 -0.21 -8.15 3.81
CA GLU A 87 0.82 -7.78 2.85
C GLU A 87 2.18 -8.34 3.26
N THR A 88 2.61 -8.13 4.51
CA THR A 88 3.94 -8.55 4.98
C THR A 88 4.08 -10.06 5.02
N TYR A 89 3.08 -10.78 5.53
CA TYR A 89 3.09 -12.24 5.46
C TYR A 89 2.98 -12.74 4.01
N GLY A 90 2.29 -12.02 3.15
CA GLY A 90 2.22 -12.28 1.72
C GLY A 90 3.59 -12.14 1.05
N ILE A 91 4.35 -11.07 1.34
CA ILE A 91 5.73 -10.88 0.87
C ILE A 91 6.62 -12.03 1.35
N LYS A 92 6.55 -12.38 2.64
CA LYS A 92 7.30 -13.49 3.23
C LYS A 92 6.98 -14.82 2.56
N ALA A 93 5.72 -15.13 2.32
CA ALA A 93 5.29 -16.39 1.76
C ALA A 93 5.57 -16.51 0.25
N THR A 94 5.49 -15.41 -0.50
CA THR A 94 5.85 -15.40 -1.94
C THR A 94 7.36 -15.38 -2.16
N GLY A 95 8.14 -14.84 -1.21
CA GLY A 95 9.58 -14.63 -1.33
C GLY A 95 9.98 -13.70 -2.48
N SER A 96 9.05 -12.85 -2.98
CA SER A 96 9.32 -11.93 -4.07
C SER A 96 8.62 -10.59 -3.86
N PRO A 97 9.38 -9.51 -3.61
CA PRO A 97 8.88 -8.15 -3.57
C PRO A 97 8.15 -7.75 -4.85
N THR A 98 8.68 -8.15 -6.01
CA THR A 98 8.12 -7.83 -7.33
C THR A 98 6.74 -8.46 -7.54
N ILE A 99 6.56 -9.75 -7.19
CA ILE A 99 5.26 -10.41 -7.30
C ILE A 99 4.26 -9.79 -6.33
N SER A 100 4.69 -9.51 -5.12
CA SER A 100 3.84 -8.88 -4.11
C SER A 100 3.35 -7.50 -4.58
N ALA A 101 4.26 -6.64 -5.05
CA ALA A 101 3.91 -5.34 -5.60
C ALA A 101 2.96 -5.43 -6.80
N LEU A 102 3.13 -6.46 -7.66
CA LEU A 102 2.26 -6.67 -8.80
C LEU A 102 0.83 -7.05 -8.40
N ILE A 103 0.66 -7.90 -7.38
CA ILE A 103 -0.67 -8.26 -6.86
C ILE A 103 -1.33 -7.03 -6.23
N ILE A 104 -0.60 -6.27 -5.42
CA ILE A 104 -1.09 -5.03 -4.81
C ILE A 104 -1.49 -3.99 -5.89
N ALA A 105 -0.79 -3.93 -7.02
CA ALA A 105 -1.17 -3.07 -8.13
C ALA A 105 -2.52 -3.44 -8.79
N THR A 106 -3.17 -4.51 -8.37
CA THR A 106 -4.56 -4.81 -8.76
C THR A 106 -5.61 -4.03 -7.97
N ILE A 107 -5.24 -3.32 -6.91
CA ILE A 107 -6.15 -2.47 -6.11
C ILE A 107 -7.07 -1.60 -6.98
N PRO A 108 -6.60 -0.88 -8.01
CA PRO A 108 -7.48 -0.08 -8.87
C PRO A 108 -8.57 -0.89 -9.57
N ILE A 109 -8.32 -2.15 -9.90
CA ILE A 109 -9.29 -3.04 -10.55
C ILE A 109 -10.46 -3.31 -9.59
N PHE A 110 -10.13 -3.70 -8.36
CA PHE A 110 -11.13 -3.99 -7.33
C PHE A 110 -11.82 -2.73 -6.83
N SER A 111 -11.10 -1.59 -6.75
CA SER A 111 -11.68 -0.28 -6.43
C SER A 111 -12.72 0.13 -7.48
N MET A 112 -12.47 -0.15 -8.77
CA MET A 112 -13.42 0.07 -9.84
C MET A 112 -14.63 -0.87 -9.71
N GLY A 113 -14.41 -2.16 -9.36
CA GLY A 113 -15.48 -3.12 -9.07
C GLY A 113 -16.37 -2.64 -7.91
N ALA A 114 -15.77 -2.17 -6.83
CA ALA A 114 -16.48 -1.57 -5.70
C ALA A 114 -17.29 -0.33 -6.14
N GLY A 115 -16.72 0.50 -7.02
CA GLY A 115 -17.41 1.66 -7.63
C GLY A 115 -18.71 1.27 -8.33
N ILE A 116 -18.70 0.17 -9.09
CA ILE A 116 -19.90 -0.32 -9.77
C ILE A 116 -20.95 -0.82 -8.80
N ILE A 117 -20.53 -1.68 -7.87
CA ILE A 117 -21.44 -2.39 -6.97
C ILE A 117 -22.08 -1.42 -5.96
N PHE A 118 -21.25 -0.57 -5.31
CA PHE A 118 -21.70 0.31 -4.24
C PHE A 118 -22.13 1.70 -4.73
N PHE A 119 -21.48 2.20 -5.78
CA PHE A 119 -21.72 3.57 -6.28
C PHE A 119 -22.42 3.60 -7.65
N LYS A 120 -22.77 2.44 -8.23
CA LYS A 120 -23.46 2.29 -9.53
C LYS A 120 -22.72 2.98 -10.68
N GLU A 121 -21.38 3.02 -10.63
CA GLU A 121 -20.55 3.62 -11.68
C GLU A 121 -20.63 2.79 -12.97
N LYS A 122 -20.70 3.50 -14.12
CA LYS A 122 -20.73 2.85 -15.44
C LYS A 122 -19.32 2.53 -15.91
N ILE A 123 -19.04 1.29 -16.30
CA ILE A 123 -17.75 0.84 -16.83
C ILE A 123 -17.76 0.77 -18.35
N SER A 124 -16.77 1.43 -18.97
CA SER A 124 -16.55 1.35 -20.41
C SER A 124 -15.99 -0.02 -20.84
N ARG A 125 -16.07 -0.33 -22.15
CA ARG A 125 -15.44 -1.54 -22.71
C ARG A 125 -13.93 -1.54 -22.51
N ILE A 126 -13.29 -0.37 -22.61
CA ILE A 126 -11.83 -0.21 -22.42
C ILE A 126 -11.42 -0.60 -21.00
N ASN A 127 -12.19 -0.20 -19.98
CA ASN A 127 -11.90 -0.58 -18.60
C ASN A 127 -11.96 -2.10 -18.40
N ARG A 128 -12.95 -2.78 -18.98
CA ARG A 128 -13.06 -4.27 -18.92
C ARG A 128 -11.87 -4.96 -19.57
N ILE A 129 -11.44 -4.49 -20.75
CA ILE A 129 -10.24 -4.99 -21.43
C ILE A 129 -9.00 -4.79 -20.55
N GLY A 130 -8.87 -3.62 -19.92
CA GLY A 130 -7.77 -3.32 -19.00
C GLY A 130 -7.69 -4.32 -17.85
N VAL A 131 -8.84 -4.64 -17.22
CA VAL A 131 -8.90 -5.65 -16.15
C VAL A 131 -8.41 -7.02 -16.62
N LEU A 132 -8.90 -7.49 -17.76
CA LEU A 132 -8.49 -8.80 -18.32
C LEU A 132 -7.00 -8.83 -18.65
N LEU A 133 -6.47 -7.78 -19.28
CA LEU A 133 -5.05 -7.65 -19.58
C LEU A 133 -4.19 -7.70 -18.30
N SER A 134 -4.59 -7.00 -17.26
CA SER A 134 -3.89 -6.98 -15.99
C SER A 134 -3.83 -8.37 -15.34
N LEU A 135 -4.94 -9.12 -15.35
CA LEU A 135 -4.98 -10.49 -14.85
C LEU A 135 -4.03 -11.42 -15.65
N VAL A 136 -4.00 -11.29 -16.98
CA VAL A 136 -3.07 -12.05 -17.83
C VAL A 136 -1.62 -11.73 -17.46
N GLY A 137 -1.28 -10.46 -17.27
CA GLY A 137 0.06 -10.04 -16.83
C GLY A 137 0.46 -10.67 -15.49
N ILE A 138 -0.43 -10.66 -14.50
CA ILE A 138 -0.22 -11.28 -13.18
C ILE A 138 0.06 -12.78 -13.32
N VAL A 139 -0.75 -13.50 -14.11
CA VAL A 139 -0.58 -14.93 -14.35
C VAL A 139 0.79 -15.22 -14.99
N LEU A 140 1.21 -14.42 -15.98
CA LEU A 140 2.52 -14.58 -16.62
C LEU A 140 3.68 -14.41 -15.64
N VAL A 141 3.58 -13.48 -14.70
CA VAL A 141 4.61 -13.31 -13.65
C VAL A 141 4.59 -14.47 -12.67
N ALA A 142 3.42 -14.88 -12.22
CA ALA A 142 3.28 -15.98 -11.26
C ALA A 142 3.80 -17.33 -11.81
N MET A 143 3.49 -17.63 -13.07
CA MET A 143 3.91 -18.89 -13.72
C MET A 143 5.43 -18.96 -14.04
N SER A 144 6.17 -17.89 -13.88
CA SER A 144 7.62 -17.88 -14.18
C SER A 144 8.49 -18.39 -13.04
N LYS A 145 7.96 -18.56 -11.84
CA LYS A 145 8.61 -19.29 -10.75
C LYS A 145 8.35 -20.79 -10.92
N GLY A 146 9.43 -21.57 -11.03
CA GLY A 146 9.40 -23.00 -11.42
C GLY A 146 8.71 -23.95 -10.43
N GLU A 147 8.56 -23.58 -9.15
CA GLU A 147 7.84 -24.36 -8.15
C GLU A 147 6.82 -23.48 -7.43
N ILE A 148 5.55 -23.79 -7.63
CA ILE A 148 4.45 -23.21 -6.85
C ILE A 148 4.32 -24.08 -5.60
N GLY A 149 5.06 -23.75 -4.54
CA GLY A 149 4.88 -24.39 -3.24
C GLY A 149 3.59 -23.90 -2.54
N ASP A 150 3.13 -24.66 -1.55
CA ASP A 150 1.92 -24.33 -0.77
C ASP A 150 2.02 -22.92 -0.13
N ASN A 151 3.20 -22.53 0.32
CA ASN A 151 3.45 -21.21 0.88
C ASN A 151 3.25 -20.08 -0.15
N PHE A 152 3.57 -20.31 -1.42
CA PHE A 152 3.42 -19.30 -2.48
C PHE A 152 1.95 -18.98 -2.74
N ILE A 153 1.09 -20.01 -2.85
CA ILE A 153 -0.36 -19.83 -3.04
C ILE A 153 -0.95 -19.10 -1.83
N TRP A 154 -0.54 -19.49 -0.62
CA TRP A 154 -0.96 -18.83 0.61
C TRP A 154 -0.55 -17.34 0.62
N GLY A 155 0.66 -17.04 0.17
CA GLY A 155 1.13 -15.66 -0.01
C GLY A 155 0.25 -14.85 -0.95
N ILE A 156 -0.16 -15.42 -2.08
CA ILE A 156 -1.09 -14.77 -3.02
C ILE A 156 -2.44 -14.48 -2.35
N ILE A 157 -2.99 -15.43 -1.60
CA ILE A 157 -4.27 -15.25 -0.88
C ILE A 157 -4.16 -14.10 0.11
N LEU A 158 -3.09 -14.04 0.90
CA LEU A 158 -2.85 -12.96 1.86
C LEU A 158 -2.74 -11.60 1.17
N LEU A 159 -2.05 -11.52 0.03
CA LEU A 159 -1.94 -10.28 -0.76
C LEU A 159 -3.30 -9.83 -1.32
N PHE A 160 -4.17 -10.76 -1.73
CA PHE A 160 -5.53 -10.38 -2.13
C PHE A 160 -6.39 -9.91 -0.95
N ILE A 161 -6.20 -10.46 0.25
CA ILE A 161 -6.84 -9.93 1.46
C ILE A 161 -6.39 -8.49 1.70
N ALA A 162 -5.08 -8.18 1.53
CA ALA A 162 -4.56 -6.82 1.61
C ALA A 162 -5.22 -5.91 0.56
N VAL A 163 -5.34 -6.35 -0.69
CA VAL A 163 -6.00 -5.62 -1.77
C VAL A 163 -7.44 -5.24 -1.40
N PHE A 164 -8.24 -6.21 -0.92
CA PHE A 164 -9.62 -5.92 -0.51
C PHE A 164 -9.70 -5.00 0.71
N SER A 165 -8.75 -5.13 1.64
CA SER A 165 -8.65 -4.25 2.80
C SER A 165 -8.38 -2.81 2.39
N GLU A 166 -7.45 -2.57 1.45
CA GLU A 166 -7.18 -1.23 0.92
C GLU A 166 -8.37 -0.64 0.16
N VAL A 167 -9.09 -1.45 -0.62
CA VAL A 167 -10.31 -0.99 -1.32
C VAL A 167 -11.36 -0.49 -0.33
N ALA A 168 -11.54 -1.20 0.79
CA ALA A 168 -12.42 -0.77 1.87
C ALA A 168 -11.91 0.50 2.56
N HIS A 169 -10.61 0.53 2.89
CA HIS A 169 -9.93 1.70 3.48
C HIS A 169 -10.11 2.96 2.62
N ALA A 170 -9.78 2.91 1.32
CA ALA A 170 -9.89 4.05 0.41
C ALA A 170 -11.32 4.59 0.33
N SER A 171 -12.32 3.69 0.29
CA SER A 171 -13.73 4.03 0.25
C SER A 171 -14.20 4.75 1.52
N LEU A 172 -13.79 4.26 2.68
CA LEU A 172 -14.10 4.86 3.98
C LEU A 172 -13.38 6.19 4.18
N THR A 173 -12.09 6.26 3.83
CA THR A 173 -11.25 7.47 3.94
C THR A 173 -11.81 8.61 3.13
N LYS A 174 -12.36 8.35 1.93
CA LYS A 174 -13.02 9.35 1.10
C LYS A 174 -14.11 10.10 1.86
N SER A 175 -14.90 9.41 2.69
CA SER A 175 -15.96 10.03 3.49
C SER A 175 -15.43 10.94 4.61
N LEU A 176 -14.24 10.65 5.15
CA LEU A 176 -13.62 11.45 6.20
C LEU A 176 -12.96 12.72 5.64
N LEU A 177 -12.49 12.69 4.38
CA LEU A 177 -11.87 13.84 3.70
C LEU A 177 -12.81 15.03 3.48
N GLU A 178 -14.11 14.84 3.64
CA GLU A 178 -15.10 15.93 3.63
C GLU A 178 -15.05 16.78 4.91
N THR A 179 -14.56 16.19 6.02
CA THR A 179 -14.58 16.82 7.33
C THR A 179 -13.19 17.11 7.89
N TYR A 180 -12.22 16.22 7.62
CA TYR A 180 -10.88 16.27 8.23
C TYR A 180 -9.80 16.52 7.17
N THR A 181 -8.66 17.06 7.62
CA THR A 181 -7.46 17.16 6.77
C THR A 181 -6.82 15.79 6.55
N SER A 182 -6.16 15.63 5.40
CA SER A 182 -5.46 14.38 5.06
C SER A 182 -4.45 13.97 6.14
N GLN A 183 -3.73 14.95 6.68
CA GLN A 183 -2.72 14.73 7.73
C GLN A 183 -3.35 14.22 9.03
N ASN A 184 -4.47 14.80 9.47
CA ASN A 184 -5.17 14.35 10.67
C ASN A 184 -5.77 12.95 10.49
N ILE A 185 -6.32 12.65 9.30
CA ILE A 185 -6.84 11.30 9.01
C ILE A 185 -5.71 10.26 9.15
N VAL A 186 -4.57 10.46 8.48
CA VAL A 186 -3.46 9.50 8.51
C VAL A 186 -2.84 9.41 9.91
N MET A 187 -2.72 10.51 10.63
CA MET A 187 -2.26 10.51 12.02
C MET A 187 -3.14 9.62 12.91
N TYR A 188 -4.46 9.87 12.92
CA TYR A 188 -5.38 9.06 13.72
C TYR A 188 -5.42 7.60 13.29
N GLN A 189 -5.39 7.34 11.98
CA GLN A 189 -5.32 6.01 11.40
C GLN A 189 -4.12 5.23 11.96
N PHE A 190 -2.94 5.82 11.99
CA PHE A 190 -1.73 5.14 12.48
C PHE A 190 -1.70 5.03 14.01
N MET A 191 -2.16 6.05 14.74
CA MET A 191 -2.26 5.95 16.20
C MET A 191 -3.22 4.85 16.65
N ILE A 192 -4.41 4.78 16.05
CA ILE A 192 -5.39 3.72 16.34
C ILE A 192 -4.87 2.37 15.83
N GLY A 193 -4.24 2.34 14.65
CA GLY A 193 -3.62 1.13 14.10
C GLY A 193 -2.51 0.58 14.99
N ALA A 194 -1.70 1.43 15.60
CA ALA A 194 -0.71 1.00 16.60
C ALA A 194 -1.37 0.37 17.82
N LEU A 195 -2.51 0.89 18.28
CA LEU A 195 -3.27 0.28 19.38
C LEU A 195 -3.81 -1.11 18.99
N TYR A 196 -4.26 -1.31 17.75
CA TYR A 196 -4.66 -2.65 17.27
C TYR A 196 -3.50 -3.62 17.17
N LEU A 197 -2.31 -3.14 16.79
CA LEU A 197 -1.11 -3.97 16.65
C LEU A 197 -0.43 -4.28 17.98
N LEU A 198 -0.64 -3.46 19.01
CA LEU A 198 0.03 -3.60 20.31
C LEU A 198 -0.13 -4.99 20.96
N PRO A 199 -1.33 -5.61 21.00
CA PRO A 199 -1.46 -6.97 21.55
C PRO A 199 -0.62 -8.01 20.78
N LEU A 200 -0.58 -7.91 19.46
CA LEU A 200 0.19 -8.82 18.61
C LEU A 200 1.70 -8.59 18.75
N PHE A 201 2.11 -7.33 18.91
CA PHE A 201 3.48 -6.99 19.22
C PHE A 201 3.94 -7.58 20.55
N ILE A 202 3.12 -7.47 21.61
CA ILE A 202 3.43 -8.03 22.94
C ILE A 202 3.45 -9.56 22.87
N TRP A 203 2.55 -10.18 22.12
CA TRP A 203 2.44 -11.63 22.04
C TRP A 203 3.54 -12.28 21.21
N LYS A 204 3.84 -11.73 20.03
CA LYS A 204 4.75 -12.35 19.05
C LYS A 204 5.80 -11.40 18.45
N GLY A 205 5.72 -10.12 18.74
CA GLY A 205 6.67 -9.15 18.21
C GLY A 205 8.02 -9.19 18.95
N LEU A 206 8.07 -9.77 20.16
CA LEU A 206 9.27 -9.92 20.98
C LEU A 206 9.74 -11.38 21.07
N GLU A 207 9.16 -12.26 20.26
CA GLU A 207 9.59 -13.66 20.15
C GLU A 207 11.00 -13.68 19.52
N ASP A 208 11.89 -14.49 20.06
CA ASP A 208 13.29 -14.58 19.63
C ASP A 208 14.08 -13.25 19.66
N PHE A 209 13.79 -12.41 20.65
CA PHE A 209 14.43 -11.09 20.80
C PHE A 209 15.93 -11.20 21.04
N ASP A 210 16.73 -10.87 20.01
CA ASP A 210 18.17 -10.66 20.13
C ASP A 210 18.48 -9.16 20.17
N PRO A 211 18.88 -8.61 21.35
CA PRO A 211 19.15 -7.17 21.47
C PRO A 211 20.21 -6.65 20.50
N SER A 212 21.20 -7.47 20.15
CA SER A 212 22.28 -7.07 19.25
C SER A 212 21.80 -6.80 17.84
N LEU A 213 20.88 -7.63 17.34
CA LEU A 213 20.26 -7.48 16.04
C LEU A 213 19.42 -6.20 15.96
N TYR A 214 18.63 -5.94 17.02
CA TYR A 214 17.73 -4.78 17.06
C TYR A 214 18.44 -3.44 17.27
N LEU A 215 19.72 -3.41 17.60
CA LEU A 215 20.52 -2.20 17.70
C LEU A 215 21.31 -1.91 16.40
N SER A 216 21.25 -2.79 15.41
CA SER A 216 22.00 -2.65 14.17
C SER A 216 21.39 -1.60 13.22
N ALA A 217 22.26 -0.92 12.46
CA ALA A 217 21.82 0.00 11.40
C ALA A 217 21.09 -0.73 10.27
N GLU A 218 21.38 -2.00 10.06
CA GLU A 218 20.73 -2.86 9.05
C GLU A 218 19.24 -3.09 9.33
N VAL A 219 18.83 -3.01 10.59
CA VAL A 219 17.43 -3.11 11.02
C VAL A 219 16.78 -1.73 11.08
N TRP A 220 17.44 -0.76 11.72
CA TRP A 220 16.83 0.56 11.94
C TRP A 220 16.69 1.39 10.67
N THR A 221 17.66 1.31 9.74
CA THR A 221 17.57 2.07 8.48
C THR A 221 16.30 1.70 7.69
N PRO A 222 15.99 0.40 7.40
CA PRO A 222 14.73 0.03 6.77
C PRO A 222 13.50 0.43 7.59
N ILE A 223 13.49 0.24 8.91
CA ILE A 223 12.35 0.61 9.76
C ILE A 223 12.07 2.11 9.68
N LEU A 224 13.10 2.96 9.80
CA LEU A 224 12.95 4.41 9.72
C LEU A 224 12.52 4.86 8.31
N CYS A 225 13.09 4.27 7.25
CA CYS A 225 12.64 4.53 5.88
C CYS A 225 11.16 4.14 5.69
N LEU A 226 10.74 2.99 6.19
CA LEU A 226 9.35 2.56 6.16
C LEU A 226 8.44 3.50 6.97
N ALA A 227 8.86 3.94 8.16
CA ALA A 227 8.06 4.82 9.00
C ALA A 227 7.95 6.24 8.44
N VAL A 228 9.08 6.84 8.06
CA VAL A 228 9.14 8.26 7.63
C VAL A 228 8.67 8.42 6.19
N LEU A 229 9.28 7.67 5.26
CA LEU A 229 9.01 7.86 3.84
C LEU A 229 7.74 7.14 3.39
N CYS A 230 7.59 5.84 3.71
CA CYS A 230 6.49 5.04 3.21
C CYS A 230 5.21 5.22 4.01
N SER A 231 5.28 5.38 5.33
CA SER A 231 4.09 5.56 6.17
C SER A 231 3.74 7.04 6.33
N SER A 232 4.59 7.88 6.92
CA SER A 232 4.21 9.28 7.17
C SER A 232 4.08 10.10 5.89
N ALA A 233 5.12 10.15 5.06
CA ALA A 233 5.15 11.00 3.87
C ALA A 233 4.26 10.46 2.75
N ALA A 234 4.44 9.20 2.32
CA ALA A 234 3.71 8.64 1.19
C ALA A 234 2.20 8.62 1.44
N PHE A 235 1.73 8.17 2.62
CA PHE A 235 0.30 8.18 2.94
C PHE A 235 -0.29 9.59 2.99
N THR A 236 0.41 10.55 3.58
CA THR A 236 -0.06 11.95 3.61
C THR A 236 -0.16 12.53 2.19
N LEU A 237 0.85 12.30 1.36
CA LEU A 237 0.85 12.69 -0.06
C LEU A 237 -0.29 12.00 -0.80
N TRP A 238 -0.45 10.70 -0.64
CA TRP A 238 -1.50 9.91 -1.28
C TRP A 238 -2.91 10.35 -0.91
N VAL A 239 -3.22 10.45 0.39
CA VAL A 239 -4.53 10.91 0.86
C VAL A 239 -4.81 12.33 0.39
N SER A 240 -3.79 13.19 0.31
CA SER A 240 -3.93 14.53 -0.27
C SER A 240 -4.22 14.50 -1.78
N THR A 241 -3.70 13.50 -2.49
CA THR A 241 -3.94 13.27 -3.91
C THR A 241 -5.36 12.77 -4.16
N LEU A 242 -5.85 11.84 -3.33
CA LEU A 242 -7.25 11.37 -3.34
C LEU A 242 -8.24 12.53 -3.24
N LYS A 243 -7.95 13.52 -2.38
CA LYS A 243 -8.76 14.72 -2.23
C LYS A 243 -8.82 15.56 -3.51
N THR A 244 -7.74 15.61 -4.28
CA THR A 244 -7.59 16.51 -5.43
C THR A 244 -8.00 15.88 -6.76
N LEU A 245 -7.56 14.64 -7.01
CA LEU A 245 -7.77 13.91 -8.27
C LEU A 245 -8.96 12.93 -8.19
N GLY A 246 -9.39 12.57 -6.98
CA GLY A 246 -10.33 11.48 -6.74
C GLY A 246 -9.66 10.10 -6.76
N VAL A 247 -10.42 9.06 -6.34
CA VAL A 247 -9.88 7.71 -6.15
C VAL A 247 -9.40 7.11 -7.48
N ALA A 248 -10.22 7.14 -8.52
CA ALA A 248 -9.90 6.52 -9.81
C ALA A 248 -8.62 7.08 -10.45
N ARG A 249 -8.42 8.40 -10.45
CA ARG A 249 -7.23 9.02 -11.06
C ARG A 249 -5.97 8.81 -10.22
N SER A 250 -6.10 8.83 -8.91
CA SER A 250 -4.97 8.57 -8.01
C SER A 250 -4.49 7.12 -8.15
N SER A 251 -5.40 6.17 -8.28
CA SER A 251 -5.07 4.75 -8.46
C SER A 251 -4.25 4.45 -9.72
N ILE A 252 -4.31 5.32 -10.76
CA ILE A 252 -3.45 5.14 -11.95
C ILE A 252 -1.97 5.17 -11.57
N PHE A 253 -1.59 6.02 -10.60
CA PHE A 253 -0.20 6.11 -10.16
C PHE A 253 0.25 4.87 -9.41
N SER A 254 -0.61 4.22 -8.64
CA SER A 254 -0.24 2.99 -7.93
C SER A 254 0.12 1.83 -8.87
N ALA A 255 -0.34 1.87 -10.13
CA ALA A 255 0.09 0.92 -11.16
C ALA A 255 1.59 0.97 -11.47
N LEU A 256 2.29 2.05 -11.08
CA LEU A 256 3.74 2.18 -11.23
C LEU A 256 4.52 1.51 -10.09
N ILE A 257 3.87 1.15 -8.99
CA ILE A 257 4.53 0.50 -7.84
C ILE A 257 5.32 -0.74 -8.25
N PRO A 258 4.76 -1.72 -9.00
CA PRO A 258 5.52 -2.90 -9.40
C PRO A 258 6.69 -2.59 -10.33
N VAL A 259 6.58 -1.56 -11.17
CA VAL A 259 7.69 -1.12 -12.04
C VAL A 259 8.83 -0.58 -11.18
N VAL A 260 8.52 0.27 -10.22
CA VAL A 260 9.51 0.84 -9.29
C VAL A 260 10.16 -0.27 -8.45
N SER A 261 9.35 -1.16 -7.87
CA SER A 261 9.85 -2.28 -7.06
C SER A 261 10.77 -3.20 -7.87
N ALA A 262 10.35 -3.60 -9.08
CA ALA A 262 11.13 -4.46 -9.96
C ALA A 262 12.45 -3.82 -10.39
N LEU A 263 12.42 -2.55 -10.80
CA LEU A 263 13.62 -1.81 -11.19
C LEU A 263 14.63 -1.71 -10.04
N ILE A 264 14.16 -1.40 -8.83
CA ILE A 264 15.03 -1.29 -7.66
C ILE A 264 15.58 -2.68 -7.29
N ALA A 265 14.73 -3.72 -7.22
CA ALA A 265 15.16 -5.09 -6.91
C ALA A 265 16.22 -5.59 -7.91
N TRP A 266 16.06 -5.26 -9.18
CA TRP A 266 17.04 -5.58 -10.24
C TRP A 266 18.34 -4.78 -10.07
N VAL A 267 18.28 -3.47 -9.87
CA VAL A 267 19.46 -2.60 -9.72
C VAL A 267 20.32 -3.01 -8.53
N ILE A 268 19.69 -3.39 -7.40
CA ILE A 268 20.42 -3.82 -6.19
C ILE A 268 20.79 -5.32 -6.21
N GLY A 269 20.50 -6.03 -7.32
CA GLY A 269 20.88 -7.44 -7.51
C GLY A 269 20.10 -8.44 -6.64
N ARG A 270 18.97 -8.05 -6.05
CA ARG A 270 18.14 -8.95 -5.23
C ARG A 270 17.26 -9.89 -6.05
N GLU A 271 16.82 -9.46 -7.22
CA GLU A 271 16.00 -10.26 -8.13
C GLU A 271 16.60 -10.23 -9.55
N VAL A 272 16.59 -11.38 -10.19
CA VAL A 272 16.87 -11.51 -11.64
C VAL A 272 15.55 -11.74 -12.33
N LEU A 273 15.11 -10.74 -13.10
CA LEU A 273 13.85 -10.83 -13.83
C LEU A 273 14.06 -11.52 -15.18
N THR A 274 13.30 -12.58 -15.41
CA THR A 274 13.24 -13.25 -16.71
C THR A 274 12.50 -12.38 -17.74
N ALA A 275 12.75 -12.61 -19.05
CA ALA A 275 12.01 -11.92 -20.11
C ALA A 275 10.49 -12.10 -19.98
N ARG A 276 10.04 -13.26 -19.52
CA ARG A 276 8.63 -13.54 -19.26
C ARG A 276 8.05 -12.67 -18.13
N GLN A 277 8.79 -12.46 -17.05
CA GLN A 277 8.39 -11.57 -15.96
C GLN A 277 8.32 -10.12 -16.42
N TRP A 278 9.31 -9.64 -17.17
CA TRP A 278 9.28 -8.31 -17.77
C TRP A 278 8.04 -8.10 -18.65
N THR A 279 7.75 -9.07 -19.53
CA THR A 279 6.54 -9.03 -20.36
C THR A 279 5.27 -9.01 -19.52
N GLY A 280 5.19 -9.85 -18.48
CA GLY A 280 4.06 -9.89 -17.55
C GLY A 280 3.85 -8.57 -16.80
N ILE A 281 4.93 -7.95 -16.29
CA ILE A 281 4.89 -6.64 -15.62
C ILE A 281 4.34 -5.56 -16.57
N VAL A 282 4.88 -5.49 -17.81
CA VAL A 282 4.42 -4.50 -18.79
C VAL A 282 2.95 -4.69 -19.12
N ILE A 283 2.50 -5.93 -19.37
CA ILE A 283 1.10 -6.24 -19.67
C ILE A 283 0.20 -5.88 -18.47
N ALA A 284 0.60 -6.22 -17.24
CA ALA A 284 -0.18 -5.92 -16.04
C ALA A 284 -0.33 -4.40 -15.84
N VAL A 285 0.76 -3.64 -15.95
CA VAL A 285 0.74 -2.17 -15.81
C VAL A 285 -0.11 -1.52 -16.90
N LEU A 286 0.03 -1.94 -18.15
CA LEU A 286 -0.82 -1.45 -19.25
C LEU A 286 -2.29 -1.79 -19.01
N GLY A 287 -2.59 -2.99 -18.52
CA GLY A 287 -3.93 -3.40 -18.13
C GLY A 287 -4.52 -2.52 -17.04
N VAL A 288 -3.75 -2.23 -15.98
CA VAL A 288 -4.20 -1.32 -14.90
C VAL A 288 -4.43 0.09 -15.43
N ILE A 289 -3.52 0.65 -16.25
CA ILE A 289 -3.70 1.98 -16.85
C ILE A 289 -4.97 2.04 -17.71
N LEU A 290 -5.19 1.04 -18.56
CA LEU A 290 -6.41 0.94 -19.37
C LEU A 290 -7.67 0.82 -18.52
N SER A 291 -7.60 0.08 -17.41
CA SER A 291 -8.73 -0.07 -16.48
C SER A 291 -9.15 1.25 -15.82
N GLN A 292 -8.24 2.22 -15.74
CA GLN A 292 -8.49 3.54 -15.15
C GLN A 292 -8.86 4.61 -16.21
N TYR A 293 -8.87 4.26 -17.50
CA TYR A 293 -9.19 5.20 -18.55
C TYR A 293 -10.64 5.68 -18.47
N VAL A 294 -10.83 6.98 -18.26
CA VAL A 294 -12.17 7.59 -18.22
C VAL A 294 -12.63 7.88 -19.64
N SER A 295 -13.50 7.03 -20.17
CA SER A 295 -14.12 7.26 -21.48
C SER A 295 -15.11 8.43 -21.41
N LYS A 296 -15.23 9.19 -22.53
CA LYS A 296 -16.26 10.21 -22.69
C LYS A 296 -17.70 9.66 -22.59
N GLU A 297 -17.87 8.35 -22.81
CA GLU A 297 -19.16 7.64 -22.69
C GLU A 297 -19.64 7.47 -21.24
N THR A 298 -18.76 7.71 -20.26
CA THR A 298 -19.06 7.54 -18.83
C THR A 298 -19.28 8.87 -18.10
N ARG A 299 -19.19 9.98 -18.80
CA ARG A 299 -19.63 11.30 -18.34
C ARG A 299 -21.09 11.49 -18.68
#